data_fcf2cd0859ce21520b458ae567c56560
#
_entry.id   fcf2cd0859ce21520b458ae567c56560
#
_cell.length_a   1.000
_cell.length_b   1.000
_cell.length_c   1.000
_cell.angle_alpha   90.00
_cell.angle_beta   90.00
_cell.angle_gamma   90.00
#
_symmetry.space_group_name_H-M   'P 1'
#
loop_
_entity.id
_entity.type
_entity.pdbx_description
1 polymer ?
#
loop_
_entity_poly.entity_id
_entity_poly.type
_entity_poly.pdbx_seq_one_letter_code
_entity_poly.pdbx_strand_id
1 'polypeptide(L)'
;GSEMCIRDRDIKNTTGATRDAFRRVQEQTARPEAVTVDLRQNLTAATRKAGGDDLPTYTGHLYADAGGEFPADLNSWERAVLETEAARPTFVAWYRNPARPTPASLRIAYQDDSAAWGSLQVDFLVVSRRSDGTLGVSIIDPHGDYLADTRPKLQALARYAELYGDHYVRIESIVKVGDQLRVLDLHDPGIRAEAMEFDGAQVSALYEGSHARDYR
;
A
#
# COMPACT_ATOMS: atom_id res chain seq x y z
N GLY A 1 2.86 -14.04 21.82
CA GLY A 1 1.73 -13.73 20.98
C GLY A 1 1.07 -12.47 21.48
N SER A 2 1.44 -11.32 20.93
CA SER A 2 0.68 -10.09 21.15
C SER A 2 -0.42 -10.09 20.10
N GLU A 3 -1.57 -10.62 20.46
CA GLU A 3 -2.78 -10.48 19.67
C GLU A 3 -3.09 -8.99 19.53
N MET A 4 -2.99 -8.49 18.31
CA MET A 4 -3.54 -7.19 17.96
C MET A 4 -5.08 -7.36 17.90
N CYS A 5 -5.66 -7.68 19.04
CA CYS A 5 -7.09 -7.62 19.22
C CYS A 5 -7.46 -6.16 19.30
N ILE A 6 -8.00 -5.62 18.22
CA ILE A 6 -8.96 -4.50 18.37
C ILE A 6 -10.01 -5.06 19.32
N ARG A 7 -9.94 -4.63 20.56
CA ARG A 7 -10.86 -5.16 21.57
C ARG A 7 -12.28 -4.83 21.10
N ASP A 8 -13.15 -5.80 21.06
CA ASP A 8 -14.58 -5.62 20.74
C ASP A 8 -15.22 -4.41 21.44
N ARG A 9 -14.62 -3.98 22.55
CA ARG A 9 -15.03 -2.81 23.33
C ARG A 9 -14.76 -1.50 22.61
N ASP A 10 -13.65 -1.38 21.85
CA ASP A 10 -13.29 -0.15 21.14
C ASP A 10 -14.16 0.03 19.89
N ILE A 11 -14.53 -1.08 19.25
CA ILE A 11 -15.47 -1.07 18.11
C ILE A 11 -16.88 -0.69 18.56
N LYS A 12 -17.32 -1.12 19.74
CA LYS A 12 -18.66 -0.83 20.26
C LYS A 12 -18.91 0.66 20.54
N ASN A 13 -17.85 1.41 20.81
CA ASN A 13 -17.93 2.85 21.13
C ASN A 13 -17.83 3.76 19.89
N THR A 14 -17.64 3.22 18.68
CA THR A 14 -17.59 4.01 17.46
C THR A 14 -18.98 4.18 16.83
N THR A 15 -19.17 5.26 16.06
CA THR A 15 -20.40 5.46 15.29
C THR A 15 -20.59 4.38 14.22
N GLY A 16 -21.84 4.13 13.79
CA GLY A 16 -22.18 3.04 12.88
C GLY A 16 -21.29 2.96 11.62
N ALA A 17 -21.10 4.09 10.91
CA ALA A 17 -20.29 4.13 9.71
C ALA A 17 -18.81 3.79 9.97
N THR A 18 -18.25 4.30 11.07
CA THR A 18 -16.85 4.01 11.47
C THR A 18 -16.73 2.53 11.87
N ARG A 19 -17.70 2.00 12.61
CA ARG A 19 -17.73 0.58 12.99
C ARG A 19 -17.76 -0.34 11.77
N ASP A 20 -18.57 -0.02 10.78
CA ASP A 20 -18.67 -0.81 9.56
C ASP A 20 -17.40 -0.71 8.72
N ALA A 21 -16.73 0.46 8.71
CA ALA A 21 -15.43 0.63 8.08
C ALA A 21 -14.36 -0.24 8.75
N PHE A 22 -14.29 -0.25 10.11
CA PHE A 22 -13.34 -1.10 10.84
C PHE A 22 -13.61 -2.59 10.64
N ARG A 23 -14.87 -3.00 10.65
CA ARG A 23 -15.23 -4.39 10.38
C ARG A 23 -14.73 -4.85 9.01
N ARG A 24 -14.91 -4.01 7.97
CA ARG A 24 -14.42 -4.29 6.62
C ARG A 24 -12.89 -4.35 6.57
N VAL A 25 -12.19 -3.46 7.26
CA VAL A 25 -10.72 -3.50 7.35
C VAL A 25 -10.25 -4.79 8.02
N GLN A 26 -10.88 -5.20 9.13
CA GLN A 26 -10.57 -6.47 9.80
C GLN A 26 -10.81 -7.68 8.89
N GLU A 27 -11.95 -7.71 8.22
CA GLU A 27 -12.28 -8.80 7.28
C GLU A 27 -11.29 -8.85 6.12
N GLN A 28 -10.91 -7.72 5.57
CA GLN A 28 -9.91 -7.62 4.50
C GLN A 28 -8.50 -8.00 4.98
N THR A 29 -8.13 -7.62 6.20
CA THR A 29 -6.83 -7.99 6.77
C THR A 29 -6.78 -9.48 7.15
N ALA A 30 -7.90 -10.06 7.59
CA ALA A 30 -8.00 -11.47 7.93
C ALA A 30 -8.14 -12.40 6.71
N ARG A 31 -8.50 -11.87 5.54
CA ARG A 31 -8.73 -12.63 4.30
C ARG A 31 -8.16 -11.89 3.10
N PRO A 32 -6.83 -11.79 2.96
CA PRO A 32 -6.21 -11.05 1.86
C PRO A 32 -6.61 -11.59 0.48
N GLU A 33 -6.87 -12.88 0.34
CA GLU A 33 -7.36 -13.49 -0.89
C GLU A 33 -8.79 -13.06 -1.27
N ALA A 34 -9.62 -12.67 -0.33
CA ALA A 34 -10.98 -12.20 -0.62
C ALA A 34 -11.00 -10.80 -1.27
N VAL A 35 -9.93 -10.02 -1.10
CA VAL A 35 -9.80 -8.70 -1.74
C VAL A 35 -9.65 -8.82 -3.25
N THR A 36 -9.07 -9.90 -3.75
CA THR A 36 -8.86 -10.11 -5.19
C THR A 36 -10.11 -10.53 -5.95
N VAL A 37 -11.16 -10.99 -5.27
CA VAL A 37 -12.36 -11.54 -5.91
C VAL A 37 -13.39 -10.47 -6.26
N ASP A 38 -13.52 -9.43 -5.44
CA ASP A 38 -14.54 -8.38 -5.61
C ASP A 38 -14.08 -7.19 -6.47
N LEU A 39 -12.88 -7.20 -6.98
CA LEU A 39 -12.33 -6.16 -7.85
C LEU A 39 -13.12 -5.99 -9.17
N ARG A 40 -14.01 -6.92 -9.50
CA ARG A 40 -14.85 -6.86 -10.71
C ARG A 40 -16.05 -5.92 -10.60
N GLN A 41 -16.36 -5.39 -9.42
CA GLN A 41 -17.55 -4.60 -9.21
C GLN A 41 -17.20 -3.13 -8.94
N ASN A 42 -17.47 -2.29 -9.92
CA ASN A 42 -17.61 -0.84 -9.78
C ASN A 42 -16.33 -0.02 -9.62
N LEU A 43 -15.23 -0.36 -10.29
CA LEU A 43 -14.13 0.57 -10.44
C LEU A 43 -14.50 1.57 -11.55
N THR A 44 -15.19 2.65 -11.20
CA THR A 44 -15.32 3.81 -12.08
C THR A 44 -14.03 4.62 -11.95
N ALA A 45 -13.13 4.48 -12.91
CA ALA A 45 -11.96 5.33 -12.97
C ALA A 45 -12.40 6.77 -13.27
N ALA A 46 -11.91 7.71 -12.46
CA ALA A 46 -12.01 9.11 -12.84
C ALA A 46 -11.18 9.34 -14.11
N THR A 47 -11.76 9.97 -15.12
CA THR A 47 -11.06 10.30 -16.37
C THR A 47 -10.54 11.72 -16.40
N ARG A 48 -10.97 12.56 -15.43
CA ARG A 48 -10.63 13.99 -15.37
C ARG A 48 -10.18 14.41 -13.97
N LYS A 49 -9.26 15.36 -13.94
CA LYS A 49 -8.90 16.08 -12.72
C LYS A 49 -10.06 16.96 -12.24
N ALA A 50 -10.02 17.36 -10.97
CA ALA A 50 -11.00 18.28 -10.40
C ALA A 50 -11.09 19.62 -11.18
N GLY A 51 -10.04 20.03 -11.89
CA GLY A 51 -10.00 21.22 -12.75
C GLY A 51 -10.56 21.05 -14.17
N GLY A 52 -10.99 19.83 -14.54
CA GLY A 52 -11.58 19.55 -15.86
C GLY A 52 -10.60 19.01 -16.92
N ASP A 53 -9.30 18.99 -16.65
CA ASP A 53 -8.30 18.40 -17.56
C ASP A 53 -8.40 16.87 -17.56
N ASP A 54 -8.12 16.27 -18.73
CA ASP A 54 -8.05 14.83 -18.85
C ASP A 54 -6.85 14.29 -18.02
N LEU A 55 -7.05 13.13 -17.39
CA LEU A 55 -5.98 12.46 -16.69
C LEU A 55 -4.99 11.80 -17.67
N PRO A 56 -3.69 11.77 -17.35
CA PRO A 56 -2.74 10.93 -18.06
C PRO A 56 -3.19 9.47 -18.05
N THR A 57 -2.93 8.76 -19.14
CA THR A 57 -3.21 7.32 -19.27
C THR A 57 -1.93 6.51 -19.15
N TYR A 58 -2.08 5.28 -18.64
CA TYR A 58 -0.99 4.34 -18.39
C TYR A 58 -1.37 2.95 -18.86
N THR A 59 -0.43 2.22 -19.40
CA THR A 59 -0.62 0.83 -19.83
C THR A 59 -0.41 -0.17 -18.68
N GLY A 60 -0.90 -1.40 -18.89
CA GLY A 60 -0.66 -2.51 -17.97
C GLY A 60 -1.48 -2.51 -16.68
N HIS A 61 -2.44 -1.61 -16.52
CA HIS A 61 -3.35 -1.65 -15.38
C HIS A 61 -4.33 -2.82 -15.48
N LEU A 62 -4.68 -3.46 -14.33
CA LEU A 62 -5.62 -4.60 -14.29
C LEU A 62 -7.00 -4.28 -14.88
N TYR A 63 -7.40 -3.02 -14.87
CA TYR A 63 -8.68 -2.52 -15.41
C TYR A 63 -8.46 -1.58 -16.58
N ALA A 64 -7.47 -1.86 -17.42
CA ALA A 64 -7.29 -1.14 -18.65
C ALA A 64 -8.51 -1.27 -19.55
N ASP A 65 -8.80 -0.25 -20.34
CA ASP A 65 -9.86 -0.27 -21.35
C ASP A 65 -9.51 -1.19 -22.54
N ALA A 66 -10.35 -1.19 -23.57
CA ALA A 66 -10.12 -1.97 -24.77
C ALA A 66 -8.85 -1.54 -25.55
N GLY A 67 -8.37 -0.31 -25.34
CA GLY A 67 -7.11 0.21 -25.88
C GLY A 67 -5.89 -0.18 -25.06
N GLY A 68 -6.08 -0.82 -23.91
CA GLY A 68 -5.01 -1.20 -22.99
C GLY A 68 -4.57 -0.06 -22.06
N GLU A 69 -5.35 1.02 -21.97
CA GLU A 69 -5.02 2.21 -21.20
C GLU A 69 -5.90 2.37 -19.96
N PHE A 70 -5.34 2.99 -18.93
CA PHE A 70 -6.04 3.32 -17.69
C PHE A 70 -5.69 4.76 -17.26
N PRO A 71 -6.69 5.64 -17.04
CA PRO A 71 -6.45 7.00 -16.56
C PRO A 71 -6.14 7.00 -15.07
N ALA A 72 -5.05 7.66 -14.68
CA ALA A 72 -4.67 7.81 -13.28
C ALA A 72 -4.02 9.16 -13.00
N ASP A 73 -4.32 9.74 -11.84
CA ASP A 73 -3.63 10.92 -11.31
C ASP A 73 -2.47 10.45 -10.42
N LEU A 74 -1.31 10.29 -11.04
CA LEU A 74 -0.09 9.91 -10.35
C LEU A 74 0.80 11.13 -10.17
N ASN A 75 1.30 11.35 -8.96
CA ASN A 75 2.34 12.34 -8.72
C ASN A 75 3.69 11.87 -9.34
N SER A 76 4.71 12.72 -9.29
CA SER A 76 5.99 12.42 -9.92
C SER A 76 6.69 11.19 -9.33
N TRP A 77 6.53 10.92 -8.04
CA TRP A 77 7.16 9.77 -7.36
C TRP A 77 6.43 8.47 -7.70
N GLU A 78 5.12 8.51 -7.63
CA GLU A 78 4.27 7.36 -8.02
C GLU A 78 4.52 6.95 -9.46
N ARG A 79 4.69 7.94 -10.36
CA ARG A 79 5.04 7.68 -11.76
C ARG A 79 6.40 7.02 -11.89
N ALA A 80 7.43 7.57 -11.24
CA ALA A 80 8.77 6.99 -11.27
C ALA A 80 8.82 5.56 -10.72
N VAL A 81 8.04 5.29 -9.66
CA VAL A 81 7.89 3.93 -9.12
C VAL A 81 7.20 3.02 -10.11
N LEU A 82 6.10 3.44 -10.72
CA LEU A 82 5.38 2.65 -11.72
C LEU A 82 6.26 2.36 -12.96
N GLU A 83 7.01 3.34 -13.45
CA GLU A 83 7.95 3.17 -14.56
C GLU A 83 9.04 2.15 -14.22
N THR A 84 9.58 2.20 -12.99
CA THR A 84 10.55 1.23 -12.50
C THR A 84 9.96 -0.17 -12.45
N GLU A 85 8.76 -0.33 -11.93
CA GLU A 85 8.10 -1.64 -11.87
C GLU A 85 7.76 -2.18 -13.26
N ALA A 86 7.24 -1.34 -14.14
CA ALA A 86 6.89 -1.74 -15.51
C ALA A 86 8.10 -2.15 -16.36
N ALA A 87 9.29 -1.66 -16.03
CA ALA A 87 10.54 -2.04 -16.70
C ALA A 87 11.08 -3.42 -16.24
N ARG A 88 10.54 -4.00 -15.16
CA ARG A 88 11.01 -5.31 -14.67
C ARG A 88 10.60 -6.44 -15.60
N PRO A 89 11.49 -7.40 -15.94
CA PRO A 89 11.15 -8.52 -16.83
C PRO A 89 10.03 -9.41 -16.32
N THR A 90 9.78 -9.40 -15.02
CA THR A 90 8.73 -10.20 -14.36
C THR A 90 7.40 -9.48 -14.26
N PHE A 91 7.33 -8.21 -14.61
CA PHE A 91 6.11 -7.40 -14.54
C PHE A 91 5.02 -7.98 -15.44
N VAL A 92 3.78 -8.01 -14.91
CA VAL A 92 2.60 -8.47 -15.63
C VAL A 92 1.53 -7.39 -15.67
N ALA A 93 1.21 -6.81 -14.53
CA ALA A 93 0.18 -5.77 -14.42
C ALA A 93 0.35 -4.99 -13.11
N TRP A 94 -0.32 -3.86 -13.02
CA TRP A 94 -0.42 -3.08 -11.81
C TRP A 94 -1.87 -2.71 -11.49
N TYR A 95 -2.12 -2.35 -10.25
CA TYR A 95 -3.38 -1.86 -9.78
C TYR A 95 -3.16 -0.63 -8.88
N ARG A 96 -3.78 0.50 -9.25
CA ARG A 96 -3.84 1.66 -8.36
C ARG A 96 -4.87 1.39 -7.28
N ASN A 97 -4.41 1.14 -6.07
CA ASN A 97 -5.31 0.97 -4.94
C ASN A 97 -6.02 2.31 -4.67
N PRO A 98 -7.35 2.33 -4.53
CA PRO A 98 -8.07 3.57 -4.28
C PRO A 98 -7.60 4.27 -3.00
N ALA A 99 -7.27 5.55 -3.09
CA ALA A 99 -6.85 6.38 -1.96
C ALA A 99 -7.97 6.62 -0.93
N ARG A 100 -9.23 6.40 -1.34
CA ARG A 100 -10.39 6.46 -0.44
C ARG A 100 -10.88 5.07 -0.08
N PRO A 101 -11.39 4.86 1.13
CA PRO A 101 -11.97 3.58 1.54
C PRO A 101 -13.13 3.17 0.62
N THR A 102 -12.93 2.12 -0.14
CA THR A 102 -13.94 1.49 -1.01
C THR A 102 -13.90 -0.01 -0.81
N PRO A 103 -14.91 -0.78 -1.26
CA PRO A 103 -14.83 -2.25 -1.26
C PRO A 103 -13.65 -2.81 -2.07
N ALA A 104 -13.14 -2.03 -3.02
CA ALA A 104 -11.99 -2.40 -3.87
C ALA A 104 -10.63 -1.98 -3.30
N SER A 105 -10.58 -1.33 -2.11
CA SER A 105 -9.33 -0.87 -1.51
C SER A 105 -8.73 -1.93 -0.59
N LEU A 106 -7.45 -2.24 -0.76
CA LEU A 106 -6.66 -2.85 0.30
C LEU A 106 -6.39 -1.80 1.38
N ARG A 107 -6.77 -2.11 2.61
CA ARG A 107 -6.63 -1.21 3.75
C ARG A 107 -6.05 -1.95 4.93
N ILE A 108 -5.08 -1.31 5.58
CA ILE A 108 -4.42 -1.82 6.78
C ILE A 108 -4.76 -0.88 7.93
N ALA A 109 -5.36 -1.42 8.99
CA ALA A 109 -5.72 -0.64 10.18
C ALA A 109 -4.47 -0.30 11.00
N TYR A 110 -4.42 0.93 11.52
CA TYR A 110 -3.39 1.36 12.47
C TYR A 110 -4.00 2.23 13.57
N GLN A 111 -3.26 2.39 14.66
CA GLN A 111 -3.51 3.45 15.64
C GLN A 111 -2.41 4.50 15.52
N ASP A 112 -2.82 5.76 15.54
CA ASP A 112 -1.89 6.88 15.62
C ASP A 112 -1.37 7.07 17.08
N ASP A 113 -0.50 8.05 17.27
CA ASP A 113 0.08 8.37 18.59
C ASP A 113 -0.95 8.82 19.63
N SER A 114 -2.13 9.24 19.20
CA SER A 114 -3.27 9.57 20.08
C SER A 114 -4.16 8.36 20.38
N ALA A 115 -3.78 7.17 19.94
CA ALA A 115 -4.56 5.94 19.96
C ALA A 115 -5.87 6.01 19.14
N ALA A 116 -5.98 6.98 18.21
CA ALA A 116 -7.08 7.02 17.27
C ALA A 116 -6.86 6.02 16.12
N TRP A 117 -7.95 5.36 15.71
CA TRP A 117 -7.89 4.40 14.62
C TRP A 117 -7.90 5.09 13.26
N GLY A 118 -6.94 4.70 12.42
CA GLY A 118 -6.82 5.08 11.02
C GLY A 118 -6.72 3.87 10.10
N SER A 119 -6.66 4.12 8.79
CA SER A 119 -6.41 3.08 7.81
C SER A 119 -5.40 3.57 6.78
N LEU A 120 -4.35 2.77 6.57
CA LEU A 120 -3.43 2.93 5.47
C LEU A 120 -4.07 2.32 4.21
N GLN A 121 -4.14 3.09 3.15
CA GLN A 121 -4.38 2.62 1.80
C GLN A 121 -3.03 2.61 1.09
N VAL A 122 -2.48 1.43 0.87
CA VAL A 122 -1.24 1.28 0.09
C VAL A 122 -1.46 1.76 -1.35
N ASP A 123 -0.44 2.30 -1.99
CA ASP A 123 -0.62 2.93 -3.29
C ASP A 123 -0.78 1.94 -4.45
N PHE A 124 0.10 0.95 -4.54
CA PHE A 124 0.11 0.03 -5.67
C PHE A 124 0.10 -1.43 -5.24
N LEU A 125 -0.66 -2.23 -5.99
CA LEU A 125 -0.48 -3.67 -6.06
C LEU A 125 0.12 -4.01 -7.43
N VAL A 126 1.26 -4.68 -7.44
CA VAL A 126 1.96 -5.06 -8.67
C VAL A 126 1.94 -6.57 -8.83
N VAL A 127 1.43 -7.03 -9.97
CA VAL A 127 1.41 -8.45 -10.33
C VAL A 127 2.67 -8.78 -11.09
N SER A 128 3.38 -9.80 -10.64
CA SER A 128 4.62 -10.28 -11.25
C SER A 128 4.56 -11.79 -11.49
N ARG A 129 5.35 -12.26 -12.46
CA ARG A 129 5.57 -13.69 -12.71
C ARG A 129 6.71 -14.20 -11.84
N ARG A 130 6.44 -15.23 -11.07
CA ARG A 130 7.45 -15.94 -10.27
C ARG A 130 8.31 -16.84 -11.15
N SER A 131 9.43 -17.30 -10.61
CA SER A 131 10.35 -18.23 -11.31
C SER A 131 9.72 -19.57 -11.69
N ASP A 132 8.71 -20.01 -10.94
CA ASP A 132 7.93 -21.22 -11.22
C ASP A 132 6.81 -21.00 -12.26
N GLY A 133 6.70 -19.79 -12.83
CA GLY A 133 5.69 -19.39 -13.81
C GLY A 133 4.36 -18.94 -13.20
N THR A 134 4.15 -19.10 -11.90
CA THR A 134 2.92 -18.62 -11.24
C THR A 134 2.92 -17.09 -11.12
N LEU A 135 1.75 -16.53 -10.87
CA LEU A 135 1.60 -15.10 -10.59
C LEU A 135 1.69 -14.83 -9.09
N GLY A 136 2.27 -13.71 -8.76
CA GLY A 136 2.29 -13.21 -7.39
C GLY A 136 2.03 -11.71 -7.34
N VAL A 137 1.58 -11.24 -6.19
CA VAL A 137 1.26 -9.83 -5.95
C VAL A 137 2.31 -9.23 -5.03
N SER A 138 2.72 -8.00 -5.30
CA SER A 138 3.55 -7.18 -4.43
C SER A 138 2.77 -5.95 -3.96
N ILE A 139 3.00 -5.53 -2.73
CA ILE A 139 2.61 -4.22 -2.22
C ILE A 139 3.78 -3.27 -2.43
N ILE A 140 3.56 -2.18 -3.15
CA ILE A 140 4.54 -1.13 -3.42
C ILE A 140 3.93 0.19 -2.99
N ASP A 141 4.47 0.78 -1.92
CA ASP A 141 3.86 1.92 -1.25
C ASP A 141 4.79 3.15 -1.23
N PRO A 142 4.80 3.97 -2.30
CA PRO A 142 5.51 5.24 -2.30
C PRO A 142 4.74 6.29 -1.51
N HIS A 143 5.37 6.89 -0.50
CA HIS A 143 4.75 7.91 0.32
C HIS A 143 5.70 9.06 0.68
N GLY A 144 5.14 10.20 1.12
CA GLY A 144 5.90 11.30 1.68
C GLY A 144 6.25 11.02 3.15
N ASP A 145 7.41 11.51 3.59
CA ASP A 145 7.93 11.35 4.96
C ASP A 145 7.48 12.46 5.95
N TYR A 146 6.74 13.45 5.45
CA TYR A 146 6.43 14.70 6.16
C TYR A 146 5.08 14.69 6.90
N LEU A 147 4.28 13.65 6.76
CA LEU A 147 2.97 13.57 7.41
C LEU A 147 3.11 13.01 8.83
N ALA A 148 2.36 13.56 9.77
CA ALA A 148 2.39 13.15 11.17
C ALA A 148 2.02 11.67 11.41
N ASP A 149 1.27 11.08 10.47
CA ASP A 149 0.83 9.68 10.54
C ASP A 149 1.71 8.70 9.73
N THR A 150 2.84 9.17 9.17
CA THR A 150 3.75 8.33 8.37
C THR A 150 4.35 7.20 9.20
N ARG A 151 4.82 7.49 10.43
CA ARG A 151 5.37 6.47 11.33
C ARG A 151 4.36 5.38 11.70
N PRO A 152 3.16 5.69 12.22
CA PRO A 152 2.16 4.67 12.50
C PRO A 152 1.76 3.83 11.28
N LYS A 153 1.73 4.43 10.08
CA LYS A 153 1.44 3.73 8.83
C LYS A 153 2.55 2.75 8.45
N LEU A 154 3.83 3.18 8.53
CA LEU A 154 4.97 2.30 8.26
C LEU A 154 4.99 1.12 9.24
N GLN A 155 4.77 1.38 10.54
CA GLN A 155 4.68 0.34 11.57
C GLN A 155 3.54 -0.63 11.28
N ALA A 156 2.39 -0.14 10.82
CA ALA A 156 1.26 -1.00 10.45
C ALA A 156 1.57 -1.86 9.22
N LEU A 157 2.23 -1.29 8.21
CA LEU A 157 2.66 -2.05 7.03
C LEU A 157 3.71 -3.12 7.39
N ALA A 158 4.64 -2.80 8.29
CA ALA A 158 5.62 -3.76 8.79
C ALA A 158 4.96 -4.92 9.57
N ARG A 159 3.99 -4.63 10.45
CA ARG A 159 3.20 -5.65 11.13
C ARG A 159 2.36 -6.49 10.17
N TYR A 160 1.80 -5.86 9.16
CA TYR A 160 1.08 -6.57 8.10
C TYR A 160 2.01 -7.53 7.35
N ALA A 161 3.24 -7.09 7.02
CA ALA A 161 4.25 -7.93 6.40
C ALA A 161 4.68 -9.10 7.30
N GLU A 162 4.72 -8.92 8.63
CA GLU A 162 5.00 -10.01 9.57
C GLU A 162 3.92 -11.09 9.55
N LEU A 163 2.65 -10.69 9.46
CA LEU A 163 1.51 -11.60 9.54
C LEU A 163 1.18 -12.25 8.19
N TYR A 164 1.35 -11.53 7.09
CA TYR A 164 0.84 -11.91 5.77
C TYR A 164 1.89 -11.86 4.66
N GLY A 165 3.16 -11.63 4.99
CA GLY A 165 4.24 -11.49 4.01
C GLY A 165 4.33 -12.65 3.03
N ASP A 166 4.10 -13.89 3.49
CA ASP A 166 4.16 -15.09 2.68
C ASP A 166 3.15 -15.13 1.51
N HIS A 167 2.09 -14.31 1.58
CA HIS A 167 1.11 -14.17 0.50
C HIS A 167 1.57 -13.24 -0.63
N TYR A 168 2.63 -12.45 -0.39
CA TYR A 168 3.14 -11.47 -1.32
C TYR A 168 4.52 -11.83 -1.85
N VAL A 169 4.87 -11.30 -3.02
CA VAL A 169 6.24 -11.44 -3.57
C VAL A 169 7.16 -10.43 -2.89
N ARG A 170 6.67 -9.20 -2.68
CA ARG A 170 7.36 -8.11 -1.98
C ARG A 170 6.35 -7.26 -1.22
N ILE A 171 6.78 -6.68 -0.11
CA ILE A 171 6.08 -5.59 0.57
C ILE A 171 7.14 -4.51 0.80
N GLU A 172 7.03 -3.44 0.03
CA GLU A 172 8.05 -2.39 -0.03
C GLU A 172 7.45 -1.03 0.28
N SER A 173 8.10 -0.31 1.19
CA SER A 173 7.79 1.08 1.51
C SER A 173 8.85 1.98 0.89
N ILE A 174 8.45 3.01 0.15
CA ILE A 174 9.35 3.82 -0.66
C ILE A 174 9.19 5.30 -0.30
N VAL A 175 10.31 5.98 -0.10
CA VAL A 175 10.36 7.42 0.19
C VAL A 175 11.39 8.09 -0.73
N LYS A 176 11.14 9.32 -1.11
CA LYS A 176 12.13 10.14 -1.80
C LYS A 176 13.04 10.84 -0.79
N VAL A 177 14.34 10.50 -0.82
CA VAL A 177 15.39 11.14 -0.03
C VAL A 177 16.30 11.92 -0.98
N GLY A 178 16.32 13.23 -0.87
CA GLY A 178 16.97 14.08 -1.88
C GLY A 178 16.37 13.86 -3.26
N ASP A 179 17.18 13.45 -4.23
CA ASP A 179 16.72 13.15 -5.59
C ASP A 179 16.57 11.65 -5.87
N GLN A 180 16.73 10.79 -4.87
CA GLN A 180 16.68 9.34 -5.01
C GLN A 180 15.44 8.76 -4.33
N LEU A 181 14.85 7.74 -4.95
CA LEU A 181 13.87 6.88 -4.31
C LEU A 181 14.61 5.81 -3.51
N ARG A 182 14.30 5.74 -2.22
CA ARG A 182 14.86 4.77 -1.28
C ARG A 182 13.77 3.82 -0.82
N VAL A 183 14.10 2.55 -0.67
CA VAL A 183 13.14 1.50 -0.33
C VAL A 183 13.56 0.72 0.90
N LEU A 184 12.57 0.44 1.75
CA LEU A 184 12.63 -0.57 2.81
C LEU A 184 11.89 -1.82 2.35
N ASP A 185 12.59 -2.95 2.33
CA ASP A 185 12.02 -4.26 2.02
C ASP A 185 11.50 -4.91 3.31
N LEU A 186 10.20 -4.85 3.52
CA LEU A 186 9.57 -5.36 4.74
C LEU A 186 9.43 -6.90 4.76
N HIS A 187 9.91 -7.62 3.74
CA HIS A 187 10.14 -9.06 3.82
C HIS A 187 11.38 -9.41 4.65
N ASP A 188 12.37 -8.51 4.70
CA ASP A 188 13.53 -8.69 5.58
C ASP A 188 13.11 -8.55 7.05
N PRO A 189 13.34 -9.58 7.89
CA PRO A 189 12.92 -9.54 9.30
C PRO A 189 13.61 -8.45 10.11
N GLY A 190 14.88 -8.12 9.79
CA GLY A 190 15.63 -7.07 10.47
C GLY A 190 15.10 -5.69 10.17
N ILE A 191 14.86 -5.38 8.88
CA ILE A 191 14.26 -4.12 8.43
C ILE A 191 12.85 -3.97 9.01
N ARG A 192 12.07 -5.05 9.01
CA ARG A 192 10.72 -5.06 9.57
C ARG A 192 10.72 -4.77 11.08
N ALA A 193 11.62 -5.40 11.83
CA ALA A 193 11.74 -5.16 13.26
C ALA A 193 12.13 -3.70 13.55
N GLU A 194 13.10 -3.16 12.83
CA GLU A 194 13.51 -1.75 12.95
C GLU A 194 12.35 -0.79 12.63
N ALA A 195 11.59 -1.05 11.57
CA ALA A 195 10.43 -0.24 11.23
C ALA A 195 9.33 -0.30 12.31
N MET A 196 9.09 -1.47 12.92
CA MET A 196 8.10 -1.62 13.99
C MET A 196 8.51 -0.95 15.30
N GLU A 197 9.80 -0.92 15.62
CA GLU A 197 10.34 -0.37 16.85
C GLU A 197 10.72 1.12 16.71
N PHE A 198 10.67 1.67 15.51
CA PHE A 198 11.08 3.04 15.26
C PHE A 198 10.21 4.03 16.05
N ASP A 199 10.87 4.85 16.89
CA ASP A 199 10.25 5.87 17.74
C ASP A 199 10.67 7.31 17.37
N GLY A 200 11.53 7.44 16.35
CA GLY A 200 12.03 8.74 15.88
C GLY A 200 10.94 9.65 15.31
N ALA A 201 11.19 10.94 15.34
CA ALA A 201 10.25 11.95 14.84
C ALA A 201 10.14 11.99 13.30
N GLN A 202 11.21 11.61 12.60
CA GLN A 202 11.28 11.65 11.15
C GLN A 202 11.58 10.26 10.58
N VAL A 203 10.62 9.70 9.89
CA VAL A 203 10.70 8.37 9.28
C VAL A 203 11.77 8.30 8.18
N SER A 204 12.11 9.44 7.55
CA SER A 204 13.20 9.55 6.56
C SER A 204 14.54 9.01 7.07
N ALA A 205 14.81 9.08 8.38
CA ALA A 205 16.03 8.54 8.97
C ALA A 205 16.23 7.04 8.68
N LEU A 206 15.14 6.25 8.61
CA LEU A 206 15.21 4.84 8.23
C LEU A 206 15.64 4.65 6.78
N TYR A 207 15.20 5.55 5.90
CA TYR A 207 15.50 5.49 4.46
C TYR A 207 16.88 6.05 4.11
N GLU A 208 17.47 6.86 4.99
CA GLU A 208 18.85 7.32 4.90
C GLU A 208 19.85 6.29 5.43
N GLY A 209 19.38 5.37 6.27
CA GLY A 209 20.18 4.34 6.90
C GLY A 209 20.66 3.25 5.92
N SER A 210 21.51 2.35 6.46
CA SER A 210 22.12 1.24 5.72
C SER A 210 21.12 0.15 5.31
N HIS A 211 19.96 0.09 5.95
CA HIS A 211 18.92 -0.93 5.67
C HIS A 211 18.07 -0.56 4.46
N ALA A 212 18.03 0.71 4.09
CA ALA A 212 17.38 1.12 2.86
C ALA A 212 18.34 0.96 1.66
N ARG A 213 17.77 0.62 0.52
CA ARG A 213 18.50 0.55 -0.76
C ARG A 213 17.90 1.50 -1.78
N ASP A 214 18.64 1.81 -2.84
CA ASP A 214 18.08 2.56 -3.97
C ASP A 214 16.99 1.74 -4.64
N TYR A 215 15.89 2.40 -4.93
CA TYR A 215 14.80 1.78 -5.68
C TYR A 215 15.10 1.81 -7.19
N ARG A 216 15.28 0.63 -7.76
CA ARG A 216 15.69 0.43 -9.16
C ARG A 216 14.89 -0.71 -9.80
#